data_cd3724aad313de7e9edb7dc75f87e554
#
_entry.id   cd3724aad313de7e9edb7dc75f87e554
#
_cell.length_a   1.000
_cell.length_b   1.000
_cell.length_c   1.000
_cell.angle_alpha   90.00
_cell.angle_beta   90.00
_cell.angle_gamma   90.00
#
_symmetry.space_group_name_H-M   'P 1'
#
loop_
_entity.id
_entity.type
_entity.pdbx_description
1 polymer ?
#
loop_
_entity_poly.entity_id
_entity_poly.type
_entity_poly.pdbx_seq_one_letter_code
_entity_poly.pdbx_strand_id
1 'polypeptide(L)'
;MTEAALTLISYDRQPDKYGVQKPGTPIRREIFAQVESVGRNEYFAAGQNGIRADYRFRVFAAEYHGERECEYNGERYTIYRTYQPDAYARHNNYSTSEGSVTRSSYVSDADRVELYAGKRVGVNGS
;
A
#
# COMPACT_ATOMS: atom_id res chain seq x y z
N MET A 1 -0.11 -12.11 -12.28
CA MET A 1 -0.28 -10.82 -11.63
C MET A 1 -1.20 -9.98 -12.48
N THR A 2 -2.19 -9.40 -11.87
CA THR A 2 -3.25 -8.70 -12.58
C THR A 2 -3.11 -7.20 -12.34
N GLU A 3 -3.31 -6.42 -13.37
CA GLU A 3 -3.32 -4.98 -13.21
C GLU A 3 -4.76 -4.53 -13.08
N ALA A 4 -5.00 -3.62 -12.16
CA ALA A 4 -6.35 -3.16 -11.91
C ALA A 4 -6.33 -1.77 -11.32
N ALA A 5 -7.49 -1.16 -11.29
CA ALA A 5 -7.64 0.14 -10.65
C ALA A 5 -7.80 -0.06 -9.17
N LEU A 6 -7.12 0.76 -8.41
CA LEU A 6 -7.19 0.73 -6.96
C LEU A 6 -7.51 2.12 -6.49
N THR A 7 -8.48 2.28 -5.62
CA THR A 7 -8.83 3.58 -5.09
C THR A 7 -8.21 3.73 -3.70
N LEU A 8 -7.35 4.72 -3.55
CA LEU A 8 -6.77 5.04 -2.27
C LEU A 8 -7.65 6.07 -1.57
N ILE A 9 -7.88 5.87 -0.29
CA ILE A 9 -8.80 6.70 0.45
C ILE A 9 -8.06 7.38 1.60
N SER A 10 -8.16 8.68 1.63
CA SER A 10 -7.63 9.45 2.74
C SER A 10 -8.73 10.37 3.24
N TYR A 11 -8.46 11.07 4.30
CA TYR A 11 -9.45 11.93 4.91
C TYR A 11 -8.86 13.30 5.13
N ASP A 12 -9.62 14.30 4.72
CA ASP A 12 -9.21 15.67 4.89
C ASP A 12 -9.56 16.08 6.31
N ARG A 13 -8.58 16.26 7.15
CA ARG A 13 -8.80 16.60 8.55
C ARG A 13 -8.55 18.05 8.74
N GLN A 14 -9.60 18.77 9.03
CA GLN A 14 -9.48 20.19 9.29
C GLN A 14 -9.99 20.47 10.68
N PRO A 15 -9.27 21.25 11.47
CA PRO A 15 -9.77 21.62 12.79
C PRO A 15 -10.97 22.53 12.61
N ASP A 16 -11.90 22.43 13.53
CA ASP A 16 -13.04 23.34 13.49
C ASP A 16 -12.59 24.67 14.08
N LYS A 17 -13.51 25.59 14.21
CA LYS A 17 -13.15 26.91 14.66
C LYS A 17 -12.66 26.93 16.10
N TYR A 18 -12.86 25.86 16.83
CA TYR A 18 -12.36 25.75 18.19
C TYR A 18 -11.10 24.92 18.27
N GLY A 19 -10.54 24.55 17.13
CA GLY A 19 -9.33 23.75 17.13
C GLY A 19 -9.54 22.26 17.32
N VAL A 20 -10.77 21.80 17.34
CA VAL A 20 -11.03 20.39 17.53
C VAL A 20 -10.95 19.70 16.17
N GLN A 21 -10.18 18.62 16.13
CA GLN A 21 -10.04 17.85 14.91
C GLN A 21 -11.29 17.04 14.66
N LYS A 22 -11.80 17.09 13.47
CA LYS A 22 -12.95 16.30 13.09
C LYS A 22 -12.57 15.34 12.01
N PRO A 23 -13.25 14.19 11.92
CA PRO A 23 -13.02 13.31 10.78
C PRO A 23 -13.38 14.08 9.53
N GLY A 24 -12.49 14.07 8.59
CA GLY A 24 -12.72 14.84 7.39
C GLY A 24 -13.50 14.07 6.36
N THR A 25 -13.71 14.72 5.26
CA THR A 25 -14.36 14.12 4.11
C THR A 25 -13.41 13.13 3.46
N PRO A 26 -13.90 11.98 3.05
CA PRO A 26 -13.01 11.05 2.36
C PRO A 26 -12.59 11.60 1.01
N ILE A 27 -11.33 11.44 0.73
CA ILE A 27 -10.75 11.82 -0.54
C ILE A 27 -10.34 10.54 -1.24
N ARG A 28 -10.89 10.31 -2.41
CA ARG A 28 -10.64 9.10 -3.16
C ARG A 28 -9.78 9.42 -4.36
N ARG A 29 -8.77 8.59 -4.56
CA ARG A 29 -7.86 8.81 -5.66
C ARG A 29 -7.59 7.48 -6.32
N GLU A 30 -7.87 7.36 -7.59
CA GLU A 30 -7.75 6.11 -8.31
C GLU A 30 -6.40 6.01 -8.96
N ILE A 31 -5.72 4.90 -8.76
CA ILE A 31 -4.42 4.66 -9.35
C ILE A 31 -4.40 3.26 -9.90
N PHE A 32 -3.37 2.94 -10.65
CA PHE A 32 -3.16 1.59 -11.14
C PHE A 32 -2.34 0.80 -10.16
N ALA A 33 -2.67 -0.47 -10.02
CA ALA A 33 -1.93 -1.37 -9.15
C ALA A 33 -1.79 -2.72 -9.82
N GLN A 34 -0.72 -3.40 -9.49
CA GLN A 34 -0.61 -4.82 -9.79
C GLN A 34 -1.09 -5.56 -8.57
N VAL A 35 -1.98 -6.52 -8.78
CA VAL A 35 -2.70 -7.17 -7.70
C VAL A 35 -2.28 -8.62 -7.60
N GLU A 36 -1.97 -9.05 -6.40
CA GLU A 36 -1.63 -10.44 -6.11
C GLU A 36 -2.30 -10.86 -4.84
N SER A 37 -2.52 -12.15 -4.69
CA SER A 37 -2.93 -12.69 -3.40
C SER A 37 -1.72 -12.73 -2.48
N VAL A 38 -1.97 -12.67 -1.21
CA VAL A 38 -0.87 -12.78 -0.26
C VAL A 38 -0.47 -14.23 -0.13
N GLY A 39 0.79 -14.46 0.22
CA GLY A 39 1.26 -15.80 0.46
C GLY A 39 0.86 -16.29 1.84
N ARG A 40 1.14 -17.57 2.06
CA ARG A 40 0.72 -18.21 3.30
C ARG A 40 1.36 -17.58 4.52
N ASN A 41 2.65 -17.30 4.45
CA ASN A 41 3.34 -16.72 5.59
C ASN A 41 2.77 -15.36 5.96
N GLU A 42 2.48 -14.56 4.95
CA GLU A 42 1.90 -13.26 5.21
C GLU A 42 0.51 -13.40 5.78
N TYR A 43 -0.26 -14.35 5.28
CA TYR A 43 -1.61 -14.56 5.76
C TYR A 43 -1.59 -14.90 7.25
N PHE A 44 -0.71 -15.80 7.66
CA PHE A 44 -0.65 -16.20 9.06
C PHE A 44 -0.10 -15.08 9.94
N ALA A 45 0.89 -14.35 9.44
CA ALA A 45 1.44 -13.27 10.23
C ALA A 45 0.42 -12.18 10.48
N ALA A 46 -0.35 -11.84 9.47
CA ALA A 46 -1.40 -10.84 9.63
C ALA A 46 -2.47 -11.33 10.58
N GLY A 47 -2.77 -12.61 10.51
CA GLY A 47 -3.79 -13.19 11.38
C GLY A 47 -3.46 -13.07 12.84
N GLN A 48 -2.18 -13.12 13.19
CA GLN A 48 -1.78 -12.96 14.56
C GLN A 48 -2.08 -11.56 15.07
N ASN A 49 -2.27 -10.61 14.18
CA ASN A 49 -2.61 -9.25 14.53
C ASN A 49 -4.05 -8.91 14.25
N GLY A 50 -4.87 -9.92 14.04
CA GLY A 50 -6.29 -9.71 13.86
C GLY A 50 -6.67 -9.20 12.48
N ILE A 51 -5.88 -9.51 11.48
CA ILE A 51 -6.15 -9.06 10.13
C ILE A 51 -6.21 -10.25 9.20
N ARG A 52 -7.26 -10.31 8.40
CA ARG A 52 -7.33 -11.29 7.33
C ARG A 52 -6.74 -10.65 6.10
N ALA A 53 -5.53 -11.06 5.75
CA ALA A 53 -4.82 -10.49 4.61
C ALA A 53 -5.45 -11.02 3.32
N ASP A 54 -5.75 -10.13 2.42
CA ASP A 54 -6.41 -10.50 1.18
C ASP A 54 -5.55 -10.26 -0.04
N TYR A 55 -4.92 -9.11 -0.13
CA TYR A 55 -4.21 -8.73 -1.34
C TYR A 55 -2.92 -8.03 -1.04
N ARG A 56 -2.02 -8.13 -1.99
CA ARG A 56 -0.84 -7.29 -2.04
C ARG A 56 -0.95 -6.49 -3.32
N PHE A 57 -0.94 -5.16 -3.17
CA PHE A 57 -1.00 -4.27 -4.31
C PHE A 57 0.36 -3.64 -4.51
N ARG A 58 0.85 -3.68 -5.72
CA ARG A 58 2.13 -3.03 -6.04
C ARG A 58 1.82 -1.79 -6.86
N VAL A 59 2.19 -0.64 -6.35
CA VAL A 59 1.87 0.64 -6.97
C VAL A 59 3.14 1.45 -7.12
N PHE A 60 3.08 2.49 -7.93
CA PHE A 60 4.21 3.40 -8.00
C PHE A 60 4.32 4.17 -6.69
N ALA A 61 5.53 4.25 -6.17
CA ALA A 61 5.73 4.89 -4.90
C ALA A 61 5.31 6.35 -4.93
N ALA A 62 5.49 7.00 -6.06
CA ALA A 62 5.11 8.40 -6.18
C ALA A 62 3.62 8.61 -6.05
N GLU A 63 2.83 7.57 -6.24
CA GLU A 63 1.39 7.69 -6.16
C GLU A 63 0.84 7.29 -4.81
N TYR A 64 1.65 6.78 -3.93
CA TYR A 64 1.17 6.39 -2.62
C TYR A 64 1.58 7.43 -1.60
N HIS A 65 0.61 8.01 -0.94
CA HIS A 65 0.85 9.11 -0.02
C HIS A 65 0.56 8.74 1.42
N GLY A 66 0.64 7.48 1.75
CA GLY A 66 0.44 7.05 3.13
C GLY A 66 -1.00 6.77 3.50
N GLU A 67 -1.85 6.61 2.51
CA GLU A 67 -3.24 6.30 2.79
C GLU A 67 -3.34 4.97 3.52
N ARG A 68 -4.28 4.87 4.43
CA ARG A 68 -4.44 3.66 5.22
C ARG A 68 -5.62 2.82 4.78
N GLU A 69 -6.39 3.28 3.84
CA GLU A 69 -7.55 2.54 3.35
C GLU A 69 -7.56 2.56 1.84
N CYS A 70 -8.13 1.53 1.28
CA CYS A 70 -8.28 1.47 -0.16
C CYS A 70 -9.54 0.71 -0.49
N GLU A 71 -9.94 0.81 -1.75
CA GLU A 71 -11.10 0.10 -2.23
C GLU A 71 -10.72 -0.60 -3.52
N TYR A 72 -11.06 -1.87 -3.59
CA TYR A 72 -10.76 -2.69 -4.74
C TYR A 72 -11.96 -3.58 -5.02
N ASN A 73 -12.44 -3.57 -6.25
CA ASN A 73 -13.61 -4.35 -6.65
C ASN A 73 -14.83 -4.09 -5.77
N GLY A 74 -14.99 -2.84 -5.36
CA GLY A 74 -16.14 -2.48 -4.55
C GLY A 74 -16.03 -2.81 -3.09
N GLU A 75 -14.92 -3.35 -2.65
CA GLU A 75 -14.72 -3.71 -1.26
C GLU A 75 -13.66 -2.81 -0.65
N ARG A 76 -13.86 -2.45 0.59
CA ARG A 76 -12.92 -1.59 1.28
C ARG A 76 -11.97 -2.43 2.12
N TYR A 77 -10.70 -2.09 2.06
CA TYR A 77 -9.66 -2.80 2.78
C TYR A 77 -8.83 -1.82 3.58
N THR A 78 -8.21 -2.32 4.64
CA THR A 78 -7.23 -1.56 5.40
C THR A 78 -5.86 -1.90 4.88
N ILE A 79 -5.04 -0.88 4.64
CA ILE A 79 -3.64 -1.09 4.30
C ILE A 79 -2.90 -1.17 5.62
N TYR A 80 -2.51 -2.38 5.99
CA TYR A 80 -1.97 -2.59 7.33
C TYR A 80 -0.45 -2.60 7.33
N ARG A 81 0.17 -2.70 6.17
CA ARG A 81 1.62 -2.72 6.11
C ARG A 81 2.06 -2.34 4.71
N THR A 82 3.19 -1.69 4.61
CA THR A 82 3.76 -1.37 3.31
C THR A 82 5.20 -1.85 3.29
N TYR A 83 5.70 -2.06 2.09
CA TYR A 83 7.07 -2.48 1.91
C TYR A 83 7.57 -1.92 0.60
N GLN A 84 8.73 -1.31 0.63
CA GLN A 84 9.32 -0.77 -0.58
C GLN A 84 10.58 -1.55 -0.87
N PRO A 85 10.47 -2.60 -1.69
CA PRO A 85 11.60 -3.44 -1.96
C PRO A 85 12.64 -2.68 -2.73
N ASP A 86 13.85 -3.06 -2.57
CA ASP A 86 14.94 -2.56 -3.36
C ASP A 86 15.33 -1.12 -3.16
N ALA A 87 14.68 -0.41 -2.28
CA ALA A 87 15.11 0.95 -2.07
C ALA A 87 16.56 0.97 -1.61
N TYR A 88 16.89 0.11 -0.66
CA TYR A 88 18.22 0.06 -0.15
C TYR A 88 19.15 -0.67 -1.10
N ALA A 89 18.68 -1.73 -1.68
CA ALA A 89 19.47 -2.48 -2.63
C ALA A 89 19.81 -1.65 -3.84
N ARG A 90 18.87 -0.86 -4.28
CA ARG A 90 19.12 -0.01 -5.41
C ARG A 90 20.22 1.00 -5.11
N HIS A 91 20.21 1.52 -3.92
CA HIS A 91 21.21 2.48 -3.54
C HIS A 91 22.59 1.84 -3.56
N ASN A 92 22.71 0.67 -3.01
CA ASN A 92 23.96 -0.03 -3.02
C ASN A 92 24.42 -0.40 -4.41
N ASN A 93 23.53 -0.89 -5.20
CA ASN A 93 23.89 -1.27 -6.54
C ASN A 93 24.32 -0.08 -7.36
N TYR A 94 23.64 1.01 -7.13
CA TYR A 94 23.94 2.19 -7.87
C TYR A 94 25.34 2.64 -7.59
N SER A 95 25.81 2.47 -6.40
CA SER A 95 27.13 2.90 -6.08
C SER A 95 28.18 1.99 -6.64
N THR A 96 27.84 0.75 -6.93
CA THR A 96 28.86 -0.16 -7.38
C THR A 96 28.93 -0.31 -8.83
N SER A 97 27.88 -0.06 -9.56
CA SER A 97 27.95 -0.41 -10.95
C SER A 97 27.91 0.80 -11.75
N GLU A 98 28.32 0.69 -12.89
CA GLU A 98 28.12 1.60 -13.84
C GLU A 98 26.77 1.59 -14.16
N GLY A 99 26.01 0.88 -13.64
CA GLY A 99 24.62 0.81 -13.64
C GLY A 99 23.82 1.48 -14.64
N SER A 100 24.41 2.26 -15.42
CA SER A 100 23.61 2.97 -16.36
C SER A 100 22.82 2.06 -17.20
N VAL A 101 23.35 0.92 -17.48
CA VAL A 101 22.67 0.01 -18.32
C VAL A 101 21.49 -0.60 -17.66
N THR A 102 21.65 -0.97 -16.42
CA THR A 102 20.58 -1.66 -15.77
C THR A 102 19.66 -0.71 -15.11
N ARG A 103 19.93 0.53 -15.19
CA ARG A 103 19.21 1.48 -14.43
C ARG A 103 17.74 1.49 -14.71
N SER A 104 17.39 1.33 -15.94
CA SER A 104 15.98 1.42 -16.23
C SER A 104 15.21 0.29 -15.64
N SER A 105 15.64 -0.95 -15.77
CA SER A 105 14.86 -1.98 -15.20
C SER A 105 14.88 -1.96 -13.70
N TYR A 106 15.96 -1.53 -13.09
CA TYR A 106 16.03 -1.45 -11.74
C TYR A 106 15.26 -0.33 -11.13
N VAL A 107 15.11 0.75 -11.85
CA VAL A 107 14.29 1.81 -11.40
C VAL A 107 12.83 1.41 -11.33
N SER A 108 12.36 0.60 -12.24
CA SER A 108 10.96 0.28 -12.19
C SER A 108 10.58 -0.48 -10.93
N ASP A 109 11.44 -1.34 -10.44
CA ASP A 109 11.13 -2.02 -9.19
C ASP A 109 11.33 -1.10 -8.01
N ALA A 110 12.35 -0.29 -8.05
CA ALA A 110 12.64 0.56 -6.92
C ALA A 110 11.63 1.65 -6.75
N ASP A 111 10.91 1.98 -7.80
CA ASP A 111 9.90 3.00 -7.72
C ASP A 111 8.55 2.47 -7.30
N ARG A 112 8.49 1.25 -6.85
CA ARG A 112 7.24 0.64 -6.46
C ARG A 112 7.20 0.38 -4.98
N VAL A 113 6.01 0.45 -4.43
CA VAL A 113 5.79 0.10 -3.04
C VAL A 113 4.69 -0.95 -3.02
N GLU A 114 4.82 -1.89 -2.11
CA GLU A 114 3.84 -2.94 -1.92
C GLU A 114 2.95 -2.58 -0.76
N LEU A 115 1.66 -2.64 -0.98
CA LEU A 115 0.66 -2.33 0.03
C LEU A 115 -0.02 -3.63 0.39
N TYR A 116 0.05 -3.99 1.65
CA TYR A 116 -0.59 -5.23 2.12
C TYR A 116 -1.93 -4.84 2.71
N ALA A 117 -2.98 -5.39 2.13
CA ALA A 117 -4.33 -4.96 2.46
C ALA A 117 -5.17 -6.13 2.89
N GLY A 118 -6.01 -5.88 3.86
CA GLY A 118 -6.89 -6.91 4.38
C GLY A 118 -8.01 -6.29 5.16
N LYS A 119 -8.75 -7.15 5.85
CA LYS A 119 -9.87 -6.71 6.68
C LYS A 119 -9.61 -7.15 8.10
N ARG A 120 -10.00 -6.31 9.04
CA ARG A 120 -9.86 -6.69 10.42
C ARG A 120 -10.84 -7.78 10.73
N VAL A 121 -10.34 -8.80 11.40
CA VAL A 121 -11.20 -9.88 11.82
C VAL A 121 -11.84 -9.43 13.11
N GLY A 122 -13.10 -9.57 13.17
CA GLY A 122 -13.82 -9.08 14.28
C GLY A 122 -13.47 -9.80 15.53
N VAL A 123 -13.00 -9.09 16.47
CA VAL A 123 -12.60 -9.66 17.64
C VAL A 123 -13.72 -9.85 18.56
N ASN A 124 -14.55 -9.09 18.73
CA ASN A 124 -15.62 -9.25 19.58
C ASN A 124 -16.67 -9.73 18.79
N GLY A 125 -16.34 -10.60 18.01
CA GLY A 125 -17.27 -11.18 17.20
C GLY A 125 -17.76 -10.21 16.27
N SER A 126 -17.12 -9.25 16.20
CA SER A 126 -17.66 -8.23 15.37
C SER A 126 -17.04 -8.24 14.11
#